data_156a6210ccc0bf263646c4e6d865becf
#
_entry.id   156a6210ccc0bf263646c4e6d865becf
#
_cell.length_a   1.000
_cell.length_b   1.000
_cell.length_c   1.000
_cell.angle_alpha   90.00
_cell.angle_beta   90.00
_cell.angle_gamma   90.00
#
_symmetry.space_group_name_H-M   'P 1'
#
loop_
_entity.id
_entity.type
_entity.pdbx_description
1 polymer ?
#
loop_
_entity_poly.entity_id
_entity_poly.type
_entity_poly.pdbx_seq_one_letter_code
_entity_poly.pdbx_strand_id
1 'polypeptide(L)'
;LNYWDELLDVDCMNIIKEKEEKCSYLEGSFEALTKLSILKNSMHILTNGDPRIQQYKAESQDFLQFFDSIFYSMQAGYPKEQKEFWTLTRHNLELDFEDSMFVDDNFKVVTAAVKAGIKNVVWITPGKNRVLQNGIETFPSLSSLVKAIA
;
A
#
# COMPACT_ATOMS: atom_id res chain seq x y z
N LEU A 1 2.16 20.46 6.92
CA LEU A 1 2.00 21.27 5.70
C LEU A 1 1.97 22.76 6.04
N ASN A 2 1.27 23.19 7.07
CA ASN A 2 1.22 24.61 7.47
C ASN A 2 2.62 25.24 7.64
N TYR A 3 3.60 24.50 8.17
CA TYR A 3 4.96 25.00 8.32
C TYR A 3 5.60 25.40 6.98
N TRP A 4 5.38 24.60 5.95
CA TRP A 4 5.92 24.90 4.61
C TRP A 4 5.15 25.99 3.90
N ASP A 5 3.82 26.05 4.11
CA ASP A 5 2.96 27.12 3.58
C ASP A 5 3.42 28.50 4.13
N GLU A 6 3.67 28.57 5.45
CA GLU A 6 4.18 29.78 6.11
C GLU A 6 5.60 30.15 5.66
N LEU A 7 6.47 29.14 5.51
CA LEU A 7 7.88 29.37 5.16
C LEU A 7 8.09 29.81 3.69
N LEU A 8 7.28 29.24 2.78
CA LEU A 8 7.45 29.42 1.34
C LEU A 8 6.41 30.34 0.72
N ASP A 9 5.44 30.84 1.50
CA ASP A 9 4.28 31.60 1.00
C ASP A 9 3.58 30.86 -0.15
N VAL A 10 3.44 29.54 -0.02
CA VAL A 10 2.87 28.64 -1.03
C VAL A 10 1.79 27.79 -0.41
N ASP A 11 0.63 27.73 -1.03
CA ASP A 11 -0.44 26.78 -0.64
C ASP A 11 -0.10 25.38 -1.12
N CYS A 12 0.65 24.64 -0.28
CA CYS A 12 1.08 23.27 -0.56
C CYS A 12 -0.12 22.32 -0.77
N MET A 13 -1.27 22.58 -0.12
CA MET A 13 -2.46 21.75 -0.31
C MET A 13 -3.07 21.93 -1.69
N ASN A 14 -3.09 23.13 -2.25
CA ASN A 14 -3.58 23.33 -3.60
C ASN A 14 -2.67 22.68 -4.64
N ILE A 15 -1.34 22.76 -4.47
CA ILE A 15 -0.39 22.04 -5.35
C ILE A 15 -0.61 20.53 -5.29
N ILE A 16 -0.85 19.99 -4.10
CA ILE A 16 -1.14 18.57 -3.93
C ILE A 16 -2.44 18.19 -4.62
N LYS A 17 -3.52 18.95 -4.42
CA LYS A 17 -4.81 18.72 -5.07
C LYS A 17 -4.70 18.73 -6.59
N GLU A 18 -4.06 19.73 -7.18
CA GLU A 18 -3.86 19.82 -8.64
C GLU A 18 -3.09 18.61 -9.22
N LYS A 19 -2.14 18.05 -8.46
CA LYS A 19 -1.41 16.85 -8.88
C LYS A 19 -2.25 15.59 -8.70
N GLU A 20 -3.00 15.49 -7.62
CA GLU A 20 -3.80 14.32 -7.28
C GLU A 20 -5.08 14.20 -8.13
N GLU A 21 -5.62 15.28 -8.65
CA GLU A 21 -6.72 15.25 -9.66
C GLU A 21 -6.35 14.41 -10.90
N LYS A 22 -5.04 14.19 -11.12
CA LYS A 22 -4.53 13.33 -12.19
C LYS A 22 -4.30 11.88 -11.78
N CYS A 23 -4.54 11.54 -10.52
CA CYS A 23 -4.43 10.16 -10.06
C CYS A 23 -5.59 9.33 -10.62
N SER A 24 -5.27 8.11 -11.07
CA SER A 24 -6.25 7.15 -11.54
C SER A 24 -5.83 5.73 -11.15
N TYR A 25 -6.79 4.82 -11.16
CA TYR A 25 -6.44 3.41 -11.02
C TYR A 25 -5.52 2.96 -12.15
N LEU A 26 -4.52 2.16 -11.82
CA LEU A 26 -3.80 1.40 -12.82
C LEU A 26 -4.75 0.41 -13.49
N GLU A 27 -4.49 0.09 -14.76
CA GLU A 27 -5.32 -0.81 -15.55
C GLU A 27 -5.63 -2.12 -14.81
N GLY A 28 -6.92 -2.46 -14.72
CA GLY A 28 -7.42 -3.66 -14.06
C GLY A 28 -7.29 -3.69 -12.53
N SER A 29 -6.84 -2.59 -11.89
CA SER A 29 -6.70 -2.57 -10.43
C SER A 29 -8.05 -2.46 -9.71
N PHE A 30 -9.00 -1.72 -10.27
CA PHE A 30 -10.34 -1.61 -9.70
C PHE A 30 -11.06 -2.96 -9.67
N GLU A 31 -11.05 -3.68 -10.78
CA GLU A 31 -11.63 -5.03 -10.90
C GLU A 31 -10.92 -6.03 -9.99
N ALA A 32 -9.60 -5.90 -9.83
CA ALA A 32 -8.83 -6.75 -8.93
C ALA A 32 -9.23 -6.51 -7.46
N LEU A 33 -9.34 -5.25 -7.03
CA LEU A 33 -9.79 -4.90 -5.67
C LEU A 33 -11.23 -5.35 -5.42
N THR A 34 -12.12 -5.18 -6.40
CA THR A 34 -13.50 -5.68 -6.32
C THR A 34 -13.55 -7.19 -6.10
N LYS A 35 -12.74 -7.96 -6.82
CA LYS A 35 -12.66 -9.42 -6.62
C LYS A 35 -12.13 -9.79 -5.24
N LEU A 36 -11.07 -9.12 -4.77
CA LEU A 36 -10.52 -9.36 -3.45
C LEU A 36 -11.52 -9.06 -2.34
N SER A 37 -12.29 -7.98 -2.45
CA SER A 37 -13.32 -7.63 -1.46
C SER A 37 -14.47 -8.65 -1.39
N ILE A 38 -14.80 -9.31 -2.51
CA ILE A 38 -15.81 -10.37 -2.55
C ILE A 38 -15.34 -11.64 -1.82
N LEU A 39 -14.03 -11.91 -1.81
CA LEU A 39 -13.46 -13.05 -1.10
C LEU A 39 -13.52 -12.92 0.44
N LYS A 40 -14.08 -11.84 0.95
CA LYS A 40 -14.26 -11.54 2.39
C LYS A 40 -12.96 -11.54 3.22
N ASN A 41 -11.84 -11.27 2.58
CA ASN A 41 -10.59 -11.05 3.30
C ASN A 41 -10.60 -9.64 3.88
N SER A 42 -10.09 -9.47 5.09
CA SER A 42 -9.79 -8.12 5.58
C SER A 42 -8.65 -7.52 4.75
N MET A 43 -8.83 -6.27 4.35
CA MET A 43 -7.87 -5.57 3.50
C MET A 43 -7.41 -4.27 4.17
N HIS A 44 -6.12 -4.04 4.18
CA HIS A 44 -5.52 -2.89 4.84
C HIS A 44 -4.53 -2.19 3.92
N ILE A 45 -4.47 -0.86 4.00
CA ILE A 45 -3.44 -0.07 3.32
C ILE A 45 -2.32 0.21 4.31
N LEU A 46 -1.08 -0.09 3.92
CA LEU A 46 0.13 0.29 4.66
C LEU A 46 0.90 1.30 3.83
N THR A 47 1.12 2.52 4.33
CA THR A 47 1.72 3.59 3.53
C THR A 47 2.79 4.40 4.28
N ASN A 48 3.86 4.77 3.58
CA ASN A 48 4.89 5.70 4.05
C ASN A 48 4.49 7.18 3.90
N GLY A 49 3.35 7.46 3.27
CA GLY A 49 2.92 8.82 3.00
C GLY A 49 2.39 9.59 4.21
N ASP A 50 2.32 10.91 4.06
CA ASP A 50 1.62 11.79 5.01
C ASP A 50 0.13 11.41 5.07
N PRO A 51 -0.46 11.22 6.28
CA PRO A 51 -1.84 10.81 6.44
C PRO A 51 -2.84 11.69 5.67
N ARG A 52 -2.63 13.01 5.66
CA ARG A 52 -3.52 13.98 5.01
C ARG A 52 -3.51 13.82 3.49
N ILE A 53 -2.33 13.58 2.91
CA ILE A 53 -2.16 13.38 1.46
C ILE A 53 -2.75 12.04 1.05
N GLN A 54 -2.46 10.98 1.79
CA GLN A 54 -2.94 9.64 1.46
C GLN A 54 -4.45 9.51 1.64
N GLN A 55 -5.00 10.14 2.68
CA GLN A 55 -6.45 10.18 2.87
C GLN A 55 -7.14 10.92 1.74
N TYR A 56 -6.62 12.09 1.34
CA TYR A 56 -7.16 12.83 0.19
C TYR A 56 -7.16 11.99 -1.10
N LYS A 57 -6.05 11.28 -1.38
CA LYS A 57 -5.98 10.35 -2.52
C LYS A 57 -7.03 9.26 -2.46
N ALA A 58 -7.17 8.65 -1.31
CA ALA A 58 -8.08 7.54 -1.10
C ALA A 58 -9.55 7.97 -1.24
N GLU A 59 -9.90 9.15 -0.74
CA GLU A 59 -11.24 9.73 -0.87
C GLU A 59 -11.55 10.14 -2.31
N SER A 60 -10.60 10.77 -3.01
CA SER A 60 -10.81 11.29 -4.38
C SER A 60 -11.05 10.20 -5.42
N GLN A 61 -10.68 8.95 -5.14
CA GLN A 61 -10.79 7.81 -6.05
C GLN A 61 -11.79 6.74 -5.60
N ASP A 62 -12.62 7.03 -4.59
CA ASP A 62 -13.51 6.01 -4.00
C ASP A 62 -12.75 4.74 -3.53
N PHE A 63 -11.46 4.91 -3.24
CA PHE A 63 -10.55 3.81 -3.00
C PHE A 63 -10.79 3.15 -1.64
N LEU A 64 -11.26 3.94 -0.67
CA LEU A 64 -11.48 3.48 0.71
C LEU A 64 -12.53 2.37 0.84
N GLN A 65 -13.47 2.28 -0.09
CA GLN A 65 -14.54 1.28 -0.04
C GLN A 65 -14.03 -0.17 -0.02
N PHE A 66 -12.79 -0.41 -0.46
CA PHE A 66 -12.20 -1.75 -0.52
C PHE A 66 -11.45 -2.14 0.75
N PHE A 67 -11.17 -1.20 1.67
CA PHE A 67 -10.24 -1.41 2.77
C PHE A 67 -10.89 -1.16 4.13
N ASP A 68 -10.56 -2.03 5.08
CA ASP A 68 -11.04 -1.92 6.46
C ASP A 68 -10.29 -0.85 7.24
N SER A 69 -9.02 -0.58 6.89
CA SER A 69 -8.23 0.47 7.54
C SER A 69 -7.01 0.90 6.73
N ILE A 70 -6.45 2.05 7.11
CA ILE A 70 -5.16 2.55 6.62
C ILE A 70 -4.22 2.69 7.82
N PHE A 71 -3.01 2.17 7.71
CA PHE A 71 -1.96 2.33 8.71
C PHE A 71 -0.78 3.12 8.14
N TYR A 72 -0.51 4.26 8.75
CA TYR A 72 0.47 5.22 8.26
C TYR A 72 1.79 5.10 9.00
N SER A 73 2.90 5.09 8.28
CA SER A 73 4.24 5.06 8.87
C SER A 73 4.52 6.28 9.77
N MET A 74 3.96 7.45 9.45
CA MET A 74 4.09 8.64 10.28
C MET A 74 3.39 8.49 11.64
N GLN A 75 2.27 7.78 11.71
CA GLN A 75 1.59 7.47 12.98
C GLN A 75 2.37 6.41 13.78
N ALA A 76 2.99 5.46 13.08
CA ALA A 76 3.84 4.47 13.71
C ALA A 76 5.18 5.05 14.22
N GLY A 77 5.63 6.17 13.65
CA GLY A 77 6.97 6.75 13.91
C GLY A 77 8.12 6.02 13.19
N TYR A 78 7.81 5.04 12.34
CA TYR A 78 8.79 4.22 11.63
C TYR A 78 8.34 3.98 10.18
N PRO A 79 9.24 4.08 9.17
CA PRO A 79 8.91 3.73 7.80
C PRO A 79 8.77 2.21 7.61
N LYS A 80 8.07 1.80 6.55
CA LYS A 80 7.82 0.37 6.23
C LYS A 80 9.09 -0.47 6.05
N GLU A 81 10.22 0.15 5.79
CA GLU A 81 11.52 -0.50 5.67
C GLU A 81 12.12 -0.95 7.01
N GLN A 82 11.58 -0.49 8.14
CA GLN A 82 12.07 -0.78 9.50
C GLN A 82 11.23 -1.84 10.19
N LYS A 83 11.89 -2.68 10.99
CA LYS A 83 11.25 -3.78 11.73
C LYS A 83 10.15 -3.31 12.69
N GLU A 84 10.37 -2.16 13.32
CA GLU A 84 9.47 -1.57 14.32
C GLU A 84 8.09 -1.25 13.70
N PHE A 85 8.05 -0.81 12.45
CA PHE A 85 6.80 -0.60 11.72
C PHE A 85 5.97 -1.89 11.68
N TRP A 86 6.57 -3.02 11.32
CA TRP A 86 5.87 -4.30 11.21
C TRP A 86 5.40 -4.86 12.54
N THR A 87 6.18 -4.65 13.61
CA THR A 87 5.77 -5.01 14.97
C THR A 87 4.50 -4.25 15.37
N LEU A 88 4.47 -2.93 15.11
CA LEU A 88 3.31 -2.09 15.40
C LEU A 88 2.11 -2.43 14.48
N THR A 89 2.36 -2.67 13.20
CA THR A 89 1.33 -3.09 12.25
C THR A 89 0.64 -4.36 12.70
N ARG A 90 1.42 -5.39 13.06
CA ARG A 90 0.89 -6.67 13.57
C ARG A 90 -0.01 -6.47 14.77
N HIS A 91 0.43 -5.64 15.72
CA HIS A 91 -0.32 -5.38 16.94
C HIS A 91 -1.57 -4.55 16.72
N ASN A 92 -1.45 -3.42 15.99
CA ASN A 92 -2.55 -2.47 15.82
C ASN A 92 -3.66 -2.98 14.91
N LEU A 93 -3.33 -3.82 13.93
CA LEU A 93 -4.27 -4.40 12.98
C LEU A 93 -4.63 -5.85 13.33
N GLU A 94 -4.11 -6.38 14.44
CA GLU A 94 -4.35 -7.76 14.91
C GLU A 94 -4.07 -8.82 13.83
N LEU A 95 -3.01 -8.61 13.00
CA LEU A 95 -2.72 -9.45 11.85
C LEU A 95 -2.02 -10.75 12.25
N ASP A 96 -2.47 -11.86 11.67
CA ASP A 96 -1.67 -13.07 11.62
C ASP A 96 -0.78 -13.06 10.36
N PHE A 97 0.53 -12.94 10.56
CA PHE A 97 1.51 -12.89 9.47
C PHE A 97 1.68 -14.22 8.73
N GLU A 98 1.25 -15.34 9.33
CA GLU A 98 1.23 -16.65 8.68
C GLU A 98 0.12 -16.71 7.61
N ASP A 99 -1.05 -16.10 7.90
CA ASP A 99 -2.22 -16.10 7.02
C ASP A 99 -2.37 -14.81 6.20
N SER A 100 -1.47 -13.84 6.40
CA SER A 100 -1.51 -12.56 5.68
C SER A 100 -0.74 -12.61 4.37
N MET A 101 -1.24 -11.88 3.37
CA MET A 101 -0.51 -11.56 2.14
C MET A 101 -0.16 -10.07 2.11
N PHE A 102 1.10 -9.75 1.84
CA PHE A 102 1.56 -8.38 1.64
C PHE A 102 1.98 -8.15 0.19
N VAL A 103 1.52 -7.05 -0.39
CA VAL A 103 1.77 -6.67 -1.79
C VAL A 103 2.31 -5.26 -1.85
N ASP A 104 3.45 -5.06 -2.49
CA ASP A 104 4.08 -3.74 -2.66
C ASP A 104 4.96 -3.71 -3.92
N ASP A 105 5.26 -2.53 -4.46
CA ASP A 105 6.12 -2.33 -5.61
C ASP A 105 7.57 -1.95 -5.22
N ASN A 106 7.82 -1.67 -3.95
CA ASN A 106 9.14 -1.30 -3.44
C ASN A 106 9.89 -2.52 -2.90
N PHE A 107 11.00 -2.88 -3.55
CA PHE A 107 11.83 -4.04 -3.17
C PHE A 107 12.34 -4.00 -1.71
N LYS A 108 12.69 -2.80 -1.18
CA LYS A 108 13.15 -2.67 0.20
C LYS A 108 12.03 -2.98 1.19
N VAL A 109 10.81 -2.55 0.88
CA VAL A 109 9.62 -2.77 1.70
C VAL A 109 9.22 -4.24 1.69
N VAL A 110 9.14 -4.90 0.53
CA VAL A 110 8.81 -6.34 0.47
C VAL A 110 9.87 -7.19 1.18
N THR A 111 11.15 -6.80 1.09
CA THR A 111 12.22 -7.47 1.83
C THR A 111 12.07 -7.31 3.34
N ALA A 112 11.65 -6.12 3.80
CA ALA A 112 11.38 -5.88 5.22
C ALA A 112 10.18 -6.70 5.72
N ALA A 113 9.12 -6.82 4.92
CA ALA A 113 7.96 -7.65 5.22
C ALA A 113 8.31 -9.14 5.40
N VAL A 114 9.13 -9.69 4.50
CA VAL A 114 9.66 -11.07 4.62
C VAL A 114 10.44 -11.24 5.93
N LYS A 115 11.34 -10.29 6.24
CA LYS A 115 12.14 -10.33 7.49
C LYS A 115 11.26 -10.18 8.75
N ALA A 116 10.12 -9.55 8.64
CA ALA A 116 9.16 -9.43 9.73
C ALA A 116 8.35 -10.71 9.97
N GLY A 117 8.40 -11.68 9.05
CA GLY A 117 7.77 -12.99 9.16
C GLY A 117 6.45 -13.13 8.40
N ILE A 118 6.11 -12.21 7.50
CA ILE A 118 4.95 -12.38 6.62
C ILE A 118 5.26 -13.50 5.63
N LYS A 119 4.39 -14.51 5.56
CA LYS A 119 4.59 -15.71 4.74
C LYS A 119 4.39 -15.43 3.24
N ASN A 120 3.33 -14.73 2.91
CA ASN A 120 2.97 -14.49 1.51
C ASN A 120 3.31 -13.05 1.16
N VAL A 121 4.47 -12.82 0.57
CA VAL A 121 4.92 -11.50 0.13
C VAL A 121 5.04 -11.49 -1.38
N VAL A 122 4.41 -10.51 -2.00
CA VAL A 122 4.39 -10.32 -3.45
C VAL A 122 5.02 -8.98 -3.81
N TRP A 123 5.93 -9.01 -4.77
CA TRP A 123 6.55 -7.81 -5.32
C TRP A 123 5.94 -7.49 -6.69
N ILE A 124 5.26 -6.35 -6.80
CA ILE A 124 4.74 -5.87 -8.08
C ILE A 124 5.88 -5.25 -8.90
N THR A 125 6.11 -5.80 -10.09
CA THR A 125 7.18 -5.39 -11.01
C THR A 125 6.61 -5.08 -12.39
N PRO A 126 6.11 -3.84 -12.61
CA PRO A 126 5.50 -3.47 -13.88
C PRO A 126 6.42 -3.76 -15.08
N GLY A 127 5.85 -4.31 -16.16
CA GLY A 127 6.60 -4.63 -17.38
C GLY A 127 7.49 -5.88 -17.31
N LYS A 128 7.51 -6.61 -16.18
CA LYS A 128 8.26 -7.86 -16.04
C LYS A 128 7.32 -9.06 -15.97
N ASN A 129 7.79 -10.23 -16.42
CA ASN A 129 7.05 -11.47 -16.26
C ASN A 129 7.02 -11.92 -14.79
N ARG A 130 6.01 -12.75 -14.45
CA ARG A 130 5.96 -13.45 -13.16
C ARG A 130 7.19 -14.34 -13.01
N VAL A 131 7.94 -14.13 -11.93
CA VAL A 131 9.12 -14.94 -11.57
C VAL A 131 9.23 -15.05 -10.05
N LEU A 132 10.01 -16.01 -9.57
CA LEU A 132 10.46 -16.07 -8.18
C LEU A 132 11.83 -15.39 -8.12
N GLN A 133 11.93 -14.27 -7.43
CA GLN A 133 13.18 -13.52 -7.29
C GLN A 133 13.54 -13.37 -5.81
N ASN A 134 14.69 -13.90 -5.41
CA ASN A 134 15.14 -13.90 -4.01
C ASN A 134 14.11 -14.50 -3.01
N GLY A 135 13.37 -15.52 -3.45
CA GLY A 135 12.33 -16.14 -2.63
C GLY A 135 11.01 -15.36 -2.55
N ILE A 136 10.88 -14.25 -3.29
CA ILE A 136 9.67 -13.43 -3.34
C ILE A 136 9.01 -13.62 -4.72
N GLU A 137 7.72 -13.94 -4.73
CA GLU A 137 6.94 -13.98 -5.96
C GLU A 137 6.77 -12.58 -6.57
N THR A 138 6.95 -12.48 -7.89
CA THR A 138 6.73 -11.21 -8.59
C THR A 138 5.56 -11.33 -9.56
N PHE A 139 4.82 -10.22 -9.68
CA PHE A 139 3.74 -10.09 -10.66
C PHE A 139 3.83 -8.74 -11.37
N PRO A 140 3.46 -8.64 -12.65
CA PRO A 140 3.49 -7.37 -13.38
C PRO A 140 2.43 -6.36 -12.90
N SER A 141 1.35 -6.83 -12.25
CA SER A 141 0.26 -5.99 -11.77
C SER A 141 -0.57 -6.70 -10.70
N LEU A 142 -1.36 -5.93 -9.94
CA LEU A 142 -2.35 -6.48 -9.01
C LEU A 142 -3.38 -7.37 -9.75
N SER A 143 -3.82 -6.95 -10.95
CA SER A 143 -4.74 -7.73 -11.77
C SER A 143 -4.18 -9.11 -12.12
N SER A 144 -2.89 -9.22 -12.45
CA SER A 144 -2.26 -10.51 -12.76
C SER A 144 -2.10 -11.39 -11.51
N LEU A 145 -1.81 -10.82 -10.36
CA LEU A 145 -1.80 -11.53 -9.08
C LEU A 145 -3.19 -12.13 -8.80
N VAL A 146 -4.24 -11.30 -8.84
CA VAL A 146 -5.61 -11.76 -8.52
C VAL A 146 -6.09 -12.85 -9.47
N LYS A 147 -5.72 -12.78 -10.77
CA LYS A 147 -6.03 -13.87 -11.72
C LYS A 147 -5.32 -15.20 -11.39
N ALA A 148 -4.22 -15.15 -10.67
CA ALA A 148 -3.45 -16.34 -10.30
C ALA A 148 -3.92 -17.01 -9.01
N ILE A 149 -4.60 -16.27 -8.11
CA ILE A 149 -5.05 -16.75 -6.79
C ILE A 149 -6.58 -16.93 -6.69
N ALA A 150 -7.35 -16.38 -7.63
CA ALA A 150 -8.80 -16.56 -7.75
C ALA A 150 -9.13 -17.74 -8.66
#